data_afcbd0ae77d3a7cc0f3be000d0a63d58
#
_entry.id   afcbd0ae77d3a7cc0f3be000d0a63d58
#
_cell.length_a   1.000
_cell.length_b   1.000
_cell.length_c   1.000
_cell.angle_alpha   90.00
_cell.angle_beta   90.00
_cell.angle_gamma   90.00
#
_symmetry.space_group_name_H-M   'P 1'
#
loop_
_entity.id
_entity.type
_entity.pdbx_description
1 polymer ?
#
loop_
_entity_poly.entity_id
_entity_poly.type
_entity_poly.pdbx_seq_one_letter_code
_entity_poly.pdbx_strand_id
1 'polypeptide(L)'
;MAVKDRFEGKPWIEWAEDIRLRWQNAMDYYRRELYFEVEYYKYLQFKFDQQWRALKAYANEKGIRIIGDIPIYVALDSADAWANPGLFQLDKDNIPTAVAGVPPDGFSPTGQLWGNPLYRWEKHRETGYQWWITRLWYCFELYDVVRICLLYTSPSPRDA
;
A
#
# COMPACT_ATOMS: atom_id res chain seq x y z
N MET A 1 -5.11 11.11 -0.90
CA MET A 1 -4.49 12.30 -1.53
C MET A 1 -5.11 13.58 -0.98
N ALA A 2 -6.42 13.84 -1.05
CA ALA A 2 -7.04 15.10 -0.62
C ALA A 2 -6.56 15.59 0.78
N VAL A 3 -6.55 14.72 1.79
CA VAL A 3 -6.02 15.06 3.12
C VAL A 3 -4.52 15.37 3.07
N LYS A 4 -3.74 14.60 2.30
CA LYS A 4 -2.30 14.83 2.15
C LYS A 4 -2.00 16.21 1.54
N ASP A 5 -2.77 16.61 0.54
CA ASP A 5 -2.62 17.93 -0.08
C ASP A 5 -2.97 19.06 0.90
N ARG A 6 -4.01 18.86 1.74
CA ARG A 6 -4.38 19.78 2.81
C ARG A 6 -3.26 19.97 3.83
N PHE A 7 -2.42 18.98 4.03
CA PHE A 7 -1.21 19.00 4.86
C PHE A 7 0.08 19.21 4.04
N GLU A 8 -0.01 19.90 2.90
CA GLU A 8 1.14 20.31 2.08
C GLU A 8 2.07 19.15 1.65
N GLY A 9 1.48 17.97 1.43
CA GLY A 9 2.21 16.77 1.03
C GLY A 9 2.93 16.04 2.17
N LYS A 10 2.82 16.49 3.41
CA LYS A 10 3.44 15.86 4.57
C LYS A 10 2.98 14.40 4.73
N PRO A 11 3.87 13.52 5.23
CA PRO A 11 3.50 12.15 5.55
C PRO A 11 2.40 12.12 6.63
N TRP A 12 1.52 11.13 6.57
CA TRP A 12 0.35 11.08 7.45
C TRP A 12 0.71 11.00 8.95
N ILE A 13 1.89 10.53 9.30
CA ILE A 13 2.39 10.49 10.68
C ILE A 13 2.62 11.91 11.26
N GLU A 14 2.77 12.91 10.41
CA GLU A 14 2.94 14.33 10.78
C GLU A 14 1.63 15.13 10.75
N TRP A 15 0.50 14.50 10.41
CA TRP A 15 -0.78 15.20 10.42
C TRP A 15 -1.27 15.46 11.83
N ALA A 16 -2.28 16.33 11.98
CA ALA A 16 -2.96 16.54 13.25
C ALA A 16 -3.45 15.21 13.83
N GLU A 17 -3.37 15.07 15.15
CA GLU A 17 -3.59 13.79 15.83
C GLU A 17 -4.95 13.15 15.51
N ASP A 18 -5.99 13.95 15.47
CA ASP A 18 -7.37 13.51 15.23
C ASP A 18 -7.55 12.82 13.87
N ILE A 19 -7.02 13.40 12.80
CA ILE A 19 -7.07 12.81 11.46
C ILE A 19 -5.99 11.75 11.26
N ARG A 20 -4.83 11.89 11.88
CA ARG A 20 -3.78 10.88 11.89
C ARG A 20 -4.31 9.56 12.48
N LEU A 21 -5.01 9.64 13.61
CA LEU A 21 -5.63 8.50 14.29
C LEU A 21 -7.03 8.15 13.75
N ARG A 22 -7.49 8.89 12.73
CA ARG A 22 -8.79 8.69 12.07
C ARG A 22 -9.98 8.73 13.04
N TRP A 23 -9.98 9.64 13.99
CA TRP A 23 -11.16 9.86 14.83
C TRP A 23 -12.38 10.17 13.98
N GLN A 24 -13.53 9.60 14.35
CA GLN A 24 -14.72 9.68 13.51
C GLN A 24 -15.13 11.11 13.17
N ASN A 25 -15.09 12.00 14.16
CA ASN A 25 -15.39 13.42 13.97
C ASN A 25 -14.45 14.11 12.98
N ALA A 26 -13.15 13.80 13.03
CA ALA A 26 -12.16 14.31 12.09
C ALA A 26 -12.40 13.76 10.68
N MET A 27 -12.66 12.45 10.56
CA MET A 27 -13.00 11.82 9.27
C MET A 27 -14.23 12.46 8.64
N ASP A 28 -15.27 12.74 9.43
CA ASP A 28 -16.50 13.37 8.95
C ASP A 28 -16.30 14.85 8.58
N TYR A 29 -15.46 15.56 9.37
CA TYR A 29 -15.08 16.93 9.06
C TYR A 29 -14.32 17.00 7.73
N TYR A 30 -13.22 16.26 7.57
CA TYR A 30 -12.41 16.30 6.36
C TYR A 30 -13.13 15.77 5.11
N ARG A 31 -14.07 14.82 5.24
CA ARG A 31 -14.92 14.38 4.13
C ARG A 31 -15.84 15.50 3.62
N ARG A 32 -16.35 16.35 4.50
CA ARG A 32 -17.20 17.49 4.11
C ARG A 32 -16.37 18.63 3.57
N GLU A 33 -15.30 18.98 4.29
CA GLU A 33 -14.43 20.10 3.94
C GLU A 33 -13.70 19.91 2.61
N LEU A 34 -13.26 18.68 2.34
CA LEU A 34 -12.51 18.30 1.14
C LEU A 34 -13.38 17.52 0.14
N TYR A 35 -14.69 17.77 0.13
CA TYR A 35 -15.60 16.99 -0.71
C TYR A 35 -15.19 17.01 -2.19
N PHE A 36 -14.91 18.18 -2.75
CA PHE A 36 -14.55 18.33 -4.16
C PHE A 36 -13.20 17.68 -4.50
N GLU A 37 -12.21 17.82 -3.63
CA GLU A 37 -10.90 17.19 -3.79
C GLU A 37 -11.00 15.67 -3.72
N VAL A 38 -11.82 15.14 -2.80
CA VAL A 38 -12.08 13.71 -2.70
C VAL A 38 -12.75 13.19 -3.97
N GLU A 39 -13.81 13.88 -4.46
CA GLU A 39 -14.51 13.50 -5.71
C GLU A 39 -13.60 13.64 -6.93
N TYR A 40 -12.71 14.63 -6.97
CA TYR A 40 -11.69 14.76 -8.02
C TYR A 40 -10.75 13.55 -8.05
N TYR A 41 -10.21 13.12 -6.89
CA TYR A 41 -9.35 11.93 -6.86
C TYR A 41 -10.10 10.65 -7.20
N LYS A 42 -11.36 10.50 -6.82
CA LYS A 42 -12.21 9.38 -7.26
C LYS A 42 -12.40 9.40 -8.78
N TYR A 43 -12.64 10.56 -9.34
CA TYR A 43 -12.78 10.72 -10.80
C TYR A 43 -11.49 10.34 -11.52
N LEU A 44 -10.32 10.74 -11.03
CA LEU A 44 -9.04 10.33 -11.61
C LEU A 44 -8.86 8.81 -11.58
N GLN A 45 -9.18 8.16 -10.46
CA GLN A 45 -9.13 6.69 -10.34
C GLN A 45 -10.11 6.01 -11.31
N PHE A 46 -11.33 6.52 -11.41
CA PHE A 46 -12.30 6.02 -12.37
C PHE A 46 -11.81 6.14 -13.82
N LYS A 47 -11.23 7.29 -14.19
CA LYS A 47 -10.67 7.49 -15.54
C LYS A 47 -9.48 6.60 -15.81
N PHE A 48 -8.60 6.43 -14.84
CA PHE A 48 -7.50 5.48 -14.95
C PHE A 48 -8.01 4.06 -15.19
N ASP A 49 -8.94 3.57 -14.37
CA ASP A 49 -9.51 2.21 -14.52
C ASP A 49 -10.15 2.02 -15.91
N GLN A 50 -10.94 2.99 -16.35
CA GLN A 50 -11.58 2.96 -17.68
C GLN A 50 -10.55 2.85 -18.82
N GLN A 51 -9.52 3.69 -18.79
CA GLN A 51 -8.47 3.73 -19.81
C GLN A 51 -7.58 2.49 -19.76
N TRP A 52 -7.23 2.04 -18.54
CA TRP A 52 -6.41 0.86 -18.37
C TRP A 52 -7.10 -0.41 -18.85
N ARG A 53 -8.38 -0.61 -18.52
CA ARG A 53 -9.16 -1.76 -19.01
C ARG A 53 -9.25 -1.79 -20.54
N ALA A 54 -9.44 -0.63 -21.16
CA ALA A 54 -9.45 -0.55 -22.62
C ALA A 54 -8.08 -0.90 -23.23
N LEU A 55 -6.98 -0.41 -22.63
CA LEU A 55 -5.62 -0.74 -23.07
C LEU A 55 -5.30 -2.23 -22.86
N LYS A 56 -5.65 -2.80 -21.71
CA LYS A 56 -5.46 -4.23 -21.41
C LYS A 56 -6.22 -5.11 -22.41
N ALA A 57 -7.48 -4.77 -22.67
CA ALA A 57 -8.30 -5.50 -23.64
C ALA A 57 -7.66 -5.47 -25.03
N TYR A 58 -7.24 -4.29 -25.50
CA TYR A 58 -6.55 -4.15 -26.78
C TYR A 58 -5.26 -4.97 -26.86
N ALA A 59 -4.44 -4.95 -25.81
CA ALA A 59 -3.22 -5.77 -25.72
C ALA A 59 -3.53 -7.26 -25.81
N ASN A 60 -4.53 -7.72 -25.06
CA ASN A 60 -4.94 -9.13 -25.03
C ASN A 60 -5.50 -9.58 -26.39
N GLU A 61 -6.27 -8.74 -27.09
CA GLU A 61 -6.72 -9.02 -28.47
C GLU A 61 -5.55 -9.24 -29.45
N LYS A 62 -4.39 -8.63 -29.18
CA LYS A 62 -3.16 -8.83 -29.97
C LYS A 62 -2.30 -9.99 -29.44
N GLY A 63 -2.79 -10.77 -28.51
CA GLY A 63 -2.06 -11.88 -27.90
C GLY A 63 -0.98 -11.46 -26.90
N ILE A 64 -0.96 -10.18 -26.49
CA ILE A 64 0.00 -9.64 -25.54
C ILE A 64 -0.57 -9.77 -24.13
N ARG A 65 0.21 -10.33 -23.20
CA ARG A 65 -0.12 -10.43 -21.78
C ARG A 65 0.67 -9.40 -20.98
N ILE A 66 0.01 -8.72 -20.05
CA ILE A 66 0.63 -7.71 -19.20
C ILE A 66 1.04 -8.37 -17.88
N ILE A 67 2.32 -8.27 -17.55
CA ILE A 67 2.87 -8.72 -16.27
C ILE A 67 3.00 -7.50 -15.37
N GLY A 68 2.33 -7.51 -14.22
CA GLY A 68 2.43 -6.46 -13.20
C GLY A 68 3.26 -6.90 -12.00
N ASP A 69 3.93 -5.94 -11.38
CA ASP A 69 4.65 -6.14 -10.13
C ASP A 69 3.83 -5.64 -8.95
N ILE A 70 3.77 -6.45 -7.90
CA ILE A 70 3.27 -6.05 -6.60
C ILE A 70 4.43 -6.12 -5.59
N PRO A 71 4.87 -4.99 -5.01
CA PRO A 71 5.88 -5.03 -3.96
C PRO A 71 5.32 -5.73 -2.73
N ILE A 72 6.12 -6.59 -2.09
CA ILE A 72 5.68 -7.29 -0.88
C ILE A 72 5.36 -6.31 0.25
N TYR A 73 6.12 -5.25 0.40
CA TYR A 73 5.89 -4.22 1.42
C TYR A 73 5.20 -2.99 0.84
N VAL A 74 4.49 -2.25 1.70
CA VAL A 74 3.94 -0.92 1.39
C VAL A 74 4.76 0.16 2.07
N ALA A 75 4.75 1.36 1.53
CA ALA A 75 5.38 2.49 2.21
C ALA A 75 4.64 2.83 3.51
N LEU A 76 5.37 3.28 4.53
CA LEU A 76 4.72 3.80 5.74
C LEU A 76 3.80 4.96 5.39
N ASP A 77 4.27 5.89 4.53
CA ASP A 77 3.45 7.00 4.03
C ASP A 77 2.55 6.57 2.86
N SER A 78 1.70 5.58 3.11
CA SER A 78 0.71 5.08 2.17
C SER A 78 -0.69 5.12 2.76
N ALA A 79 -1.69 5.12 1.86
CA ALA A 79 -3.10 5.00 2.26
C ALA A 79 -3.37 3.66 2.98
N ASP A 80 -2.68 2.59 2.60
CA ASP A 80 -2.80 1.27 3.23
C ASP A 80 -2.37 1.29 4.70
N ALA A 81 -1.18 1.85 4.98
CA ALA A 81 -0.66 1.95 6.34
C ALA A 81 -1.51 2.89 7.20
N TRP A 82 -1.95 4.04 6.65
CA TRP A 82 -2.83 4.96 7.36
C TRP A 82 -4.21 4.36 7.62
N ALA A 83 -4.81 3.69 6.64
CA ALA A 83 -6.15 3.12 6.78
C ALA A 83 -6.19 1.90 7.71
N ASN A 84 -5.11 1.10 7.75
CA ASN A 84 -5.05 -0.18 8.42
C ASN A 84 -3.81 -0.34 9.32
N PRO A 85 -3.49 0.62 10.22
CA PRO A 85 -2.23 0.58 10.99
C PRO A 85 -2.11 -0.67 11.86
N GLY A 86 -3.23 -1.27 12.27
CA GLY A 86 -3.26 -2.52 13.03
C GLY A 86 -2.69 -3.74 12.30
N LEU A 87 -2.58 -3.69 10.96
CA LEU A 87 -2.00 -4.76 10.15
C LEU A 87 -0.47 -4.70 10.07
N PHE A 88 0.14 -3.65 10.60
CA PHE A 88 1.58 -3.42 10.56
C PHE A 88 2.17 -3.36 11.96
N GLN A 89 3.47 -3.63 12.08
CA GLN A 89 4.22 -3.57 13.34
C GLN A 89 4.53 -2.12 13.68
N LEU A 90 3.50 -1.40 14.12
CA LEU A 90 3.58 -0.02 14.59
C LEU A 90 3.34 0.03 16.10
N ASP A 91 3.97 0.99 16.77
CA ASP A 91 3.68 1.30 18.16
C ASP A 91 2.40 2.15 18.32
N LYS A 92 2.14 2.62 19.55
CA LYS A 92 0.96 3.46 19.88
C LYS A 92 0.95 4.82 19.17
N ASP A 93 2.13 5.31 18.76
CA ASP A 93 2.31 6.59 18.06
C ASP A 93 2.38 6.41 16.55
N ASN A 94 2.12 5.19 16.06
CA ASN A 94 2.20 4.77 14.66
C ASN A 94 3.64 4.79 14.08
N ILE A 95 4.64 4.68 14.94
CA ILE A 95 6.04 4.55 14.52
C ILE A 95 6.35 3.06 14.31
N PRO A 96 7.02 2.67 13.20
CA PRO A 96 7.41 1.29 12.98
C PRO A 96 8.33 0.77 14.08
N THR A 97 7.95 -0.33 14.71
CA THR A 97 8.79 -1.03 15.70
C THR A 97 9.87 -1.88 15.04
N ALA A 98 9.66 -2.24 13.78
CA ALA A 98 10.63 -2.90 12.91
C ALA A 98 10.34 -2.54 11.45
N VAL A 99 11.37 -2.49 10.62
CA VAL A 99 11.28 -2.15 9.21
C VAL A 99 11.93 -3.21 8.34
N ALA A 100 11.47 -3.29 7.09
CA ALA A 100 11.98 -4.21 6.11
C ALA A 100 13.37 -3.81 5.63
N GLY A 101 14.17 -4.81 5.32
CA GLY A 101 15.50 -4.69 4.74
C GLY A 101 16.04 -6.06 4.35
N VAL A 102 17.24 -6.09 3.79
CA VAL A 102 17.96 -7.32 3.45
C VAL A 102 19.38 -7.26 3.98
N PRO A 103 19.96 -8.39 4.41
CA PRO A 103 21.35 -8.49 4.80
C PRO A 103 22.29 -8.21 3.59
N PRO A 104 23.59 -8.06 3.84
CA PRO A 104 24.60 -7.97 2.78
C PRO A 104 24.48 -9.13 1.78
N ASP A 105 24.55 -8.81 0.49
CA ASP A 105 24.54 -9.77 -0.62
C ASP A 105 25.52 -9.36 -1.73
N GLY A 106 25.49 -10.06 -2.86
CA GLY A 106 26.34 -9.76 -4.02
C GLY A 106 26.06 -8.41 -4.69
N PHE A 107 24.92 -7.78 -4.44
CA PHE A 107 24.54 -6.47 -4.97
C PHE A 107 24.79 -5.33 -3.99
N SER A 108 24.76 -5.61 -2.68
CA SER A 108 24.94 -4.61 -1.63
C SER A 108 25.80 -5.18 -0.49
N PRO A 109 27.12 -4.84 -0.43
CA PRO A 109 28.02 -5.35 0.61
C PRO A 109 27.62 -4.96 2.04
N THR A 110 26.79 -3.93 2.21
CA THR A 110 26.31 -3.44 3.52
C THR A 110 24.85 -3.82 3.80
N GLY A 111 24.19 -4.54 2.87
CA GLY A 111 22.75 -4.77 2.91
C GLY A 111 21.95 -3.52 2.54
N GLN A 112 20.63 -3.62 2.66
CA GLN A 112 19.72 -2.51 2.37
C GLN A 112 18.68 -2.39 3.48
N LEU A 113 18.39 -1.17 3.91
CA LEU A 113 17.30 -0.85 4.82
C LEU A 113 16.24 -0.06 4.05
N TRP A 114 15.07 -0.66 3.83
CA TRP A 114 14.05 -0.07 2.98
C TRP A 114 13.08 0.84 3.73
N GLY A 115 12.96 0.70 5.05
CA GLY A 115 12.12 1.55 5.88
C GLY A 115 10.62 1.24 5.84
N ASN A 116 10.19 0.25 5.06
CA ASN A 116 8.80 -0.17 5.01
C ASN A 116 8.41 -0.87 6.31
N PRO A 117 7.20 -0.63 6.87
CA PRO A 117 6.76 -1.33 8.06
C PRO A 117 6.54 -2.82 7.78
N LEU A 118 6.91 -3.66 8.75
CA LEU A 118 6.64 -5.10 8.68
C LEU A 118 5.16 -5.40 8.98
N TYR A 119 4.67 -6.52 8.44
CA TYR A 119 3.31 -6.98 8.69
C TYR A 119 3.16 -7.62 10.08
N ARG A 120 2.02 -7.41 10.70
CA ARG A 120 1.58 -8.13 11.92
C ARG A 120 0.77 -9.35 11.47
N TRP A 121 1.47 -10.46 11.15
CA TRP A 121 0.87 -11.63 10.53
C TRP A 121 -0.25 -12.28 11.36
N GLU A 122 -0.21 -12.16 12.67
CA GLU A 122 -1.28 -12.62 13.56
C GLU A 122 -2.60 -11.90 13.22
N LYS A 123 -2.55 -10.58 13.03
CA LYS A 123 -3.72 -9.79 12.67
C LYS A 123 -4.25 -10.10 11.26
N HIS A 124 -3.36 -10.36 10.33
CA HIS A 124 -3.78 -10.84 9.00
C HIS A 124 -4.48 -12.20 9.09
N ARG A 125 -3.97 -13.12 9.91
CA ARG A 125 -4.58 -14.44 10.12
C ARG A 125 -5.98 -14.33 10.76
N GLU A 126 -6.16 -13.48 11.77
CA GLU A 126 -7.45 -13.24 12.42
C GLU A 126 -8.55 -12.82 11.43
N THR A 127 -8.19 -12.11 10.38
CA THR A 127 -9.11 -11.67 9.32
C THR A 127 -9.14 -12.60 8.09
N GLY A 128 -8.55 -13.79 8.18
CA GLY A 128 -8.42 -14.70 7.03
C GLY A 128 -7.62 -14.11 5.89
N TYR A 129 -6.64 -13.25 6.18
CA TYR A 129 -5.80 -12.56 5.18
C TYR A 129 -6.57 -11.67 4.20
N GLN A 130 -7.76 -11.17 4.58
CA GLN A 130 -8.66 -10.44 3.70
C GLN A 130 -7.99 -9.25 2.99
N TRP A 131 -7.12 -8.51 3.67
CA TRP A 131 -6.39 -7.40 3.07
C TRP A 131 -5.49 -7.86 1.90
N TRP A 132 -4.75 -8.97 2.09
CA TRP A 132 -3.92 -9.56 1.04
C TRP A 132 -4.74 -10.10 -0.12
N ILE A 133 -5.86 -10.79 0.16
CA ILE A 133 -6.76 -11.31 -0.85
C ILE A 133 -7.30 -10.16 -1.70
N THR A 134 -7.76 -9.07 -1.07
CA THR A 134 -8.28 -7.89 -1.78
C THR A 134 -7.19 -7.24 -2.63
N ARG A 135 -5.97 -7.10 -2.09
CA ARG A 135 -4.83 -6.50 -2.79
C ARG A 135 -4.44 -7.31 -4.03
N LEU A 136 -4.35 -8.64 -3.90
CA LEU A 136 -4.04 -9.53 -5.02
C LEU A 136 -5.16 -9.56 -6.05
N TRP A 137 -6.42 -9.58 -5.60
CA TRP A 137 -7.57 -9.55 -6.50
C TRP A 137 -7.53 -8.29 -7.40
N TYR A 138 -7.28 -7.12 -6.85
CA TYR A 138 -7.12 -5.90 -7.63
C TYR A 138 -5.96 -5.97 -8.61
N CYS A 139 -4.84 -6.59 -8.24
CA CYS A 139 -3.73 -6.78 -9.15
C CYS A 139 -4.10 -7.65 -10.36
N PHE A 140 -4.90 -8.71 -10.15
CA PHE A 140 -5.38 -9.57 -11.26
C PHE A 140 -6.44 -8.88 -12.14
N GLU A 141 -7.19 -7.91 -11.61
CA GLU A 141 -8.02 -7.05 -12.45
C GLU A 141 -7.17 -6.20 -13.42
N LEU A 142 -6.02 -5.70 -12.94
CA LEU A 142 -5.14 -4.85 -13.71
C LEU A 142 -4.20 -5.62 -14.64
N TYR A 143 -3.76 -6.81 -14.25
CA TYR A 143 -2.71 -7.57 -14.95
C TYR A 143 -3.16 -8.98 -15.31
N ASP A 144 -2.52 -9.59 -16.28
CA ASP A 144 -2.74 -10.99 -16.66
C ASP A 144 -1.87 -11.96 -15.84
N VAL A 145 -0.74 -11.45 -15.37
CA VAL A 145 0.20 -12.16 -14.50
C VAL A 145 0.68 -11.18 -13.43
N VAL A 146 0.77 -11.63 -12.20
CA VAL A 146 1.26 -10.82 -11.09
C VAL A 146 2.55 -11.44 -10.56
N ARG A 147 3.62 -10.64 -10.51
CA ARG A 147 4.88 -11.00 -9.86
C ARG A 147 4.94 -10.33 -8.48
N ILE A 148 5.13 -11.12 -7.43
CA ILE A 148 5.39 -10.56 -6.10
C ILE A 148 6.87 -10.19 -6.04
N CYS A 149 7.15 -8.89 -6.02
CA CYS A 149 8.50 -8.36 -6.02
C CYS A 149 9.12 -8.45 -4.61
N LEU A 150 10.41 -8.78 -4.53
CA LEU A 150 11.21 -8.88 -3.30
C LEU A 150 10.80 -10.02 -2.33
N LEU A 151 9.91 -10.92 -2.72
CA LEU A 151 9.56 -12.07 -1.88
C LEU A 151 10.78 -13.00 -1.62
N TYR A 152 11.68 -13.09 -2.59
CA TYR A 152 12.86 -13.95 -2.54
C TYR A 152 13.95 -13.45 -1.57
N THR A 153 13.90 -12.20 -1.16
CA THR A 153 14.85 -11.58 -0.23
C THR A 153 14.40 -11.61 1.22
N SER A 154 13.17 -12.10 1.49
CA SER A 154 12.75 -12.38 2.86
C SER A 154 13.37 -13.73 3.28
N PRO A 155 14.08 -13.80 4.42
CA PRO A 155 14.62 -15.06 4.91
C PRO A 155 13.47 -16.05 5.08
N SER A 156 13.57 -17.18 4.38
CA SER A 156 12.66 -18.29 4.55
C SER A 156 12.87 -18.88 5.95
N PRO A 157 11.84 -19.38 6.65
CA PRO A 157 12.03 -20.15 7.88
C PRO A 157 12.90 -21.40 7.73
N ARG A 158 13.30 -21.75 6.49
CA ARG A 158 14.20 -22.85 6.17
C ARG A 158 15.67 -22.43 6.06
N ASP A 159 15.96 -21.12 6.07
CA ASP A 159 17.30 -20.56 5.94
C ASP A 159 17.87 -20.09 7.30
N ALA A 160 17.21 -20.44 8.42
CA ALA A 160 17.59 -20.18 9.80
C ALA A 160 18.14 -21.43 10.47
#